data_5f5b9d6ba8166b160e7c14a4878844f0
#
_entry.id   5f5b9d6ba8166b160e7c14a4878844f0
#
_cell.length_a   1.000
_cell.length_b   1.000
_cell.length_c   1.000
_cell.angle_alpha   90.00
_cell.angle_beta   90.00
_cell.angle_gamma   90.00
#
_symmetry.space_group_name_H-M   'P 1'
#
loop_
_entity.id
_entity.type
_entity.pdbx_description
1 polymer ?
#
loop_
_entity_poly.entity_id
_entity_poly.type
_entity_poly.pdbx_seq_one_letter_code
_entity_poly.pdbx_strand_id
1 'polypeptide(L)'
;MRKSRDEPIFKQYARQSHEKGTSKTYISRHLDSQQIIGFYTITLSALDQQHLPELCKKRFGYHPIPLFTLARLAVDIRYQKQGIGGMLLVKALKRCAIVAEQVGGIGLLIEAKDEDISRWYQSYGAIPLENMPLTLILLFDTIKGL
;
A
#
# COMPACT_ATOMS: atom_id res chain seq x y z
N MET A 1 27.96 -4.00 3.61
CA MET A 1 26.50 -3.87 3.74
C MET A 1 25.88 -3.59 2.39
N ARG A 2 24.85 -4.32 2.04
CA ARG A 2 24.30 -4.24 0.70
C ARG A 2 23.05 -3.36 0.67
N LYS A 3 22.98 -2.46 -0.30
CA LYS A 3 21.77 -1.67 -0.54
C LYS A 3 20.69 -2.54 -1.16
N SER A 4 19.46 -2.09 -1.08
CA SER A 4 18.36 -2.74 -1.78
C SER A 4 18.67 -2.81 -3.27
N ARG A 5 18.44 -3.98 -3.87
CA ARG A 5 18.68 -4.18 -5.30
C ARG A 5 17.78 -3.31 -6.16
N ASP A 6 16.63 -2.94 -5.63
CA ASP A 6 15.63 -2.16 -6.38
C ASP A 6 15.90 -0.65 -6.32
N GLU A 7 16.83 -0.22 -5.49
CA GLU A 7 17.05 1.21 -5.28
C GLU A 7 17.32 2.00 -6.57
N PRO A 8 18.24 1.58 -7.48
CA PRO A 8 18.46 2.34 -8.71
C PRO A 8 17.24 2.32 -9.64
N ILE A 9 16.58 1.15 -9.75
CA ILE A 9 15.39 1.01 -10.58
C ILE A 9 14.25 1.82 -10.01
N PHE A 10 14.09 1.78 -8.69
CA PHE A 10 13.08 2.55 -7.98
C PHE A 10 13.24 4.06 -8.23
N LYS A 11 14.46 4.60 -8.12
CA LYS A 11 14.69 6.03 -8.32
C LYS A 11 14.24 6.50 -9.70
N GLN A 12 14.56 5.75 -10.76
CA GLN A 12 14.13 6.08 -12.10
C GLN A 12 12.62 5.97 -12.26
N TYR A 13 12.04 4.89 -11.76
CA TYR A 13 10.61 4.64 -11.90
C TYR A 13 9.78 5.68 -11.14
N ALA A 14 10.16 5.95 -9.90
CA ALA A 14 9.45 6.91 -9.07
C ALA A 14 9.50 8.32 -9.66
N ARG A 15 10.66 8.71 -10.19
CA ARG A 15 10.81 10.00 -10.83
C ARG A 15 9.88 10.18 -12.00
N GLN A 16 9.82 9.17 -12.91
CA GLN A 16 8.91 9.23 -14.05
C GLN A 16 7.45 9.31 -13.62
N SER A 17 7.05 8.51 -12.64
CA SER A 17 5.68 8.50 -12.16
C SER A 17 5.29 9.84 -11.56
N HIS A 18 6.17 10.45 -10.78
CA HIS A 18 5.93 11.77 -10.22
C HIS A 18 5.75 12.83 -11.31
N GLU A 19 6.61 12.81 -12.31
CA GLU A 19 6.54 13.78 -13.40
C GLU A 19 5.24 13.65 -14.19
N LYS A 20 4.78 12.42 -14.40
CA LYS A 20 3.54 12.17 -15.15
C LYS A 20 2.28 12.31 -14.29
N GLY A 21 2.41 12.39 -12.98
CA GLY A 21 1.27 12.47 -12.07
C GLY A 21 0.45 11.20 -11.95
N THR A 22 0.95 10.06 -12.43
CA THR A 22 0.21 8.80 -12.41
C THR A 22 0.32 8.07 -11.07
N SER A 23 1.35 8.37 -10.31
CA SER A 23 1.52 7.82 -8.97
C SER A 23 2.39 8.75 -8.14
N LYS A 24 2.44 8.50 -6.83
CA LYS A 24 3.31 9.25 -5.93
C LYS A 24 4.09 8.28 -5.06
N THR A 25 5.38 8.54 -4.93
CA THR A 25 6.26 7.74 -4.10
C THR A 25 6.75 8.56 -2.91
N TYR A 26 6.67 7.97 -1.74
CA TYR A 26 7.07 8.60 -0.48
C TYR A 26 8.25 7.82 0.08
N ILE A 27 9.33 8.53 0.32
CA ILE A 27 10.61 7.95 0.74
C ILE A 27 10.83 8.26 2.21
N SER A 28 11.26 7.25 2.97
CA SER A 28 11.73 7.43 4.34
C SER A 28 13.26 7.42 4.34
N ARG A 29 13.86 8.45 4.91
CA ARG A 29 15.32 8.58 4.99
C ARG A 29 15.80 8.50 6.43
N HIS A 30 17.00 8.00 6.61
CA HIS A 30 17.68 8.06 7.89
C HIS A 30 18.08 9.50 8.16
N LEU A 31 17.79 10.00 9.37
CA LEU A 31 18.02 11.40 9.70
C LEU A 31 19.48 11.82 9.56
N ASP A 32 20.39 10.98 10.03
CA ASP A 32 21.81 11.36 10.07
C ASP A 32 22.50 11.15 8.73
N SER A 33 22.32 10.00 8.10
CA SER A 33 23.04 9.63 6.89
C SER A 33 22.35 10.01 5.60
N GLN A 34 21.06 10.36 5.66
CA GLN A 34 20.22 10.63 4.49
C GLN A 34 20.05 9.43 3.58
N GLN A 35 20.41 8.23 4.05
CA GLN A 35 20.19 7.00 3.30
C GLN A 35 18.72 6.67 3.26
N ILE A 36 18.27 6.10 2.15
CA ILE A 36 16.88 5.65 2.00
C ILE A 36 16.68 4.40 2.83
N ILE A 37 15.76 4.45 3.79
CA ILE A 37 15.39 3.32 4.63
C ILE A 37 14.34 2.47 3.94
N GLY A 38 13.38 3.11 3.29
CA GLY A 38 12.28 2.44 2.62
C GLY A 38 11.39 3.43 1.90
N PHE A 39 10.37 2.90 1.23
CA PHE A 39 9.46 3.74 0.48
C PHE A 39 8.13 3.02 0.25
N TYR A 40 7.12 3.81 -0.11
CA TYR A 40 5.87 3.25 -0.65
C TYR A 40 5.36 4.12 -1.80
N THR A 41 4.64 3.49 -2.69
CA THR A 41 4.08 4.17 -3.87
C THR A 41 2.58 3.99 -3.88
N ILE A 42 1.86 5.09 -4.07
CA ILE A 42 0.39 5.12 -4.08
C ILE A 42 -0.08 5.58 -5.45
N THR A 43 -1.10 4.93 -5.96
CA THR A 43 -1.83 5.38 -7.13
C THR A 43 -3.32 5.16 -6.91
N LEU A 44 -4.15 5.63 -7.85
CA LEU A 44 -5.60 5.46 -7.76
C LEU A 44 -6.03 4.18 -8.45
N SER A 45 -7.13 3.62 -7.99
CA SER A 45 -7.65 2.37 -8.52
C SER A 45 -9.17 2.33 -8.33
N ALA A 46 -9.81 1.42 -9.05
CA ALA A 46 -11.21 1.10 -8.86
C ALA A 46 -11.39 -0.40 -9.02
N LEU A 47 -12.35 -0.97 -8.30
CA LEU A 47 -12.59 -2.39 -8.30
C LEU A 47 -14.08 -2.64 -8.50
N ASP A 48 -14.43 -3.58 -9.40
CA ASP A 48 -15.80 -3.98 -9.55
C ASP A 48 -16.30 -4.69 -8.29
N GLN A 49 -17.54 -4.42 -7.92
CA GLN A 49 -18.14 -4.98 -6.72
C GLN A 49 -18.04 -6.50 -6.65
N GLN A 50 -18.11 -7.18 -7.80
CA GLN A 50 -18.04 -8.63 -7.86
C GLN A 50 -16.73 -9.22 -7.34
N HIS A 51 -15.65 -8.43 -7.31
CA HIS A 51 -14.35 -8.87 -6.80
C HIS A 51 -14.16 -8.60 -5.31
N LEU A 52 -15.10 -7.89 -4.69
CA LEU A 52 -14.99 -7.60 -3.27
C LEU A 52 -15.23 -8.85 -2.42
N PRO A 53 -14.59 -8.95 -1.24
CA PRO A 53 -14.97 -9.95 -0.26
C PRO A 53 -16.43 -9.79 0.15
N GLU A 54 -17.10 -10.89 0.50
CA GLU A 54 -18.52 -10.85 0.90
C GLU A 54 -18.79 -9.82 1.99
N LEU A 55 -17.86 -9.70 2.95
CA LEU A 55 -17.99 -8.69 4.01
C LEU A 55 -18.15 -7.28 3.49
N CYS A 56 -17.57 -6.99 2.34
CA CYS A 56 -17.56 -5.65 1.76
C CYS A 56 -18.70 -5.42 0.78
N LYS A 57 -19.18 -6.46 0.11
CA LYS A 57 -20.22 -6.35 -0.92
C LYS A 57 -21.50 -5.68 -0.43
N LYS A 58 -21.93 -6.03 0.75
CA LYS A 58 -23.15 -5.48 1.34
C LYS A 58 -23.02 -4.03 1.73
N ARG A 59 -21.80 -3.57 1.89
CA ARG A 59 -21.50 -2.26 2.45
C ARG A 59 -21.42 -1.16 1.41
N PHE A 60 -20.97 -1.48 0.18
CA PHE A 60 -20.52 -0.48 -0.77
C PHE A 60 -21.30 -0.39 -2.08
N GLY A 61 -22.41 -1.09 -2.24
CA GLY A 61 -23.28 -0.93 -3.41
C GLY A 61 -22.72 -1.49 -4.71
N TYR A 62 -23.29 -1.06 -5.84
CA TYR A 62 -23.05 -1.67 -7.16
C TYR A 62 -22.11 -0.91 -8.08
N HIS A 63 -21.75 0.32 -7.74
CA HIS A 63 -20.83 1.10 -8.55
C HIS A 63 -19.41 0.65 -8.36
N PRO A 64 -18.51 0.92 -9.30
CA PRO A 64 -17.09 0.63 -9.09
C PRO A 64 -16.62 1.24 -7.78
N ILE A 65 -15.88 0.46 -7.00
CA ILE A 65 -15.46 0.85 -5.67
C ILE A 65 -14.13 1.59 -5.76
N PRO A 66 -14.06 2.85 -5.31
CA PRO A 66 -12.82 3.61 -5.39
C PRO A 66 -11.85 3.18 -4.30
N LEU A 67 -10.61 2.98 -4.73
CA LEU A 67 -9.52 2.53 -3.87
C LEU A 67 -8.25 3.30 -4.22
N PHE A 68 -7.33 3.31 -3.28
CA PHE A 68 -5.96 3.70 -3.54
C PHE A 68 -5.15 2.41 -3.64
N THR A 69 -4.30 2.28 -4.64
CA THR A 69 -3.45 1.10 -4.77
C THR A 69 -2.11 1.36 -4.10
N LEU A 70 -1.73 0.46 -3.20
CA LEU A 70 -0.37 0.40 -2.68
C LEU A 70 0.45 -0.37 -3.70
N ALA A 71 1.04 0.37 -4.64
CA ALA A 71 1.73 -0.23 -5.77
C ALA A 71 3.06 -0.84 -5.37
N ARG A 72 3.74 -0.24 -4.40
CA ARG A 72 5.01 -0.74 -3.87
C ARG A 72 5.15 -0.38 -2.40
N LEU A 73 5.80 -1.28 -1.68
CA LEU A 73 6.22 -1.08 -0.30
C LEU A 73 7.52 -1.85 -0.11
N ALA A 74 8.59 -1.16 0.22
CA ALA A 74 9.89 -1.81 0.37
C ALA A 74 10.70 -1.16 1.49
N VAL A 75 11.49 -2.00 2.15
CA VAL A 75 12.42 -1.57 3.20
C VAL A 75 13.81 -2.06 2.81
N ASP A 76 14.80 -1.19 2.88
CA ASP A 76 16.19 -1.55 2.61
C ASP A 76 16.60 -2.71 3.51
N ILE A 77 17.34 -3.65 2.95
CA ILE A 77 17.72 -4.88 3.66
C ILE A 77 18.43 -4.60 4.98
N ARG A 78 19.16 -3.49 5.07
CA ARG A 78 19.86 -3.09 6.31
C ARG A 78 18.91 -2.73 7.45
N TYR A 79 17.68 -2.39 7.13
CA TYR A 79 16.68 -1.90 8.10
C TYR A 79 15.50 -2.83 8.24
N GLN A 80 15.53 -4.00 7.63
CA GLN A 80 14.45 -4.97 7.76
C GLN A 80 14.39 -5.57 9.16
N LYS A 81 13.24 -6.15 9.51
CA LYS A 81 12.99 -6.80 10.81
C LYS A 81 13.02 -5.84 11.99
N GLN A 82 12.78 -4.56 11.75
CA GLN A 82 12.72 -3.52 12.79
C GLN A 82 11.34 -2.86 12.87
N GLY A 83 10.34 -3.44 12.20
CA GLY A 83 8.99 -2.87 12.21
C GLY A 83 8.78 -1.71 11.24
N ILE A 84 9.78 -1.40 10.40
CA ILE A 84 9.70 -0.25 9.50
C ILE A 84 8.68 -0.48 8.39
N GLY A 85 8.57 -1.71 7.87
CA GLY A 85 7.55 -2.03 6.87
C GLY A 85 6.15 -1.76 7.37
N GLY A 86 5.85 -2.17 8.61
CA GLY A 86 4.55 -1.91 9.23
C GLY A 86 4.31 -0.42 9.44
N MET A 87 5.34 0.31 9.86
CA MET A 87 5.25 1.76 10.01
C MET A 87 4.93 2.44 8.69
N LEU A 88 5.58 2.02 7.60
CA LEU A 88 5.32 2.59 6.28
C LEU A 88 3.92 2.26 5.80
N LEU A 89 3.45 1.04 6.05
CA LEU A 89 2.09 0.64 5.69
C LEU A 89 1.06 1.51 6.40
N VAL A 90 1.22 1.71 7.71
CA VAL A 90 0.31 2.55 8.48
C VAL A 90 0.35 3.99 7.99
N LYS A 91 1.52 4.52 7.67
CA LYS A 91 1.65 5.86 7.11
C LYS A 91 0.93 5.99 5.77
N ALA A 92 1.09 4.99 4.89
CA ALA A 92 0.39 4.98 3.61
C ALA A 92 -1.12 4.98 3.81
N LEU A 93 -1.59 4.12 4.71
CA LEU A 93 -3.01 4.00 5.01
C LEU A 93 -3.59 5.31 5.56
N LYS A 94 -2.91 5.92 6.51
CA LYS A 94 -3.36 7.19 7.11
C LYS A 94 -3.36 8.33 6.09
N ARG A 95 -2.33 8.41 5.26
CA ARG A 95 -2.25 9.42 4.21
C ARG A 95 -3.43 9.31 3.25
N CYS A 96 -3.72 8.11 2.79
CA CYS A 96 -4.82 7.88 1.87
C CYS A 96 -6.18 8.12 2.53
N ALA A 97 -6.32 7.76 3.81
CA ALA A 97 -7.55 8.00 4.55
C ALA A 97 -7.89 9.50 4.62
N ILE A 98 -6.88 10.34 4.82
CA ILE A 98 -7.07 11.80 4.85
C ILE A 98 -7.56 12.30 3.50
N VAL A 99 -6.96 11.82 2.41
CA VAL A 99 -7.39 12.19 1.06
C VAL A 99 -8.82 11.68 0.80
N ALA A 100 -9.12 10.47 1.25
CA ALA A 100 -10.42 9.85 1.05
C ALA A 100 -11.55 10.63 1.72
N GLU A 101 -11.28 11.32 2.82
CA GLU A 101 -12.27 12.17 3.46
C GLU A 101 -12.73 13.30 2.55
N GLN A 102 -11.89 13.70 1.60
CA GLN A 102 -12.18 14.81 0.70
C GLN A 102 -12.73 14.37 -0.64
N VAL A 103 -12.30 13.22 -1.14
CA VAL A 103 -12.62 12.81 -2.50
C VAL A 103 -13.26 11.43 -2.61
N GLY A 104 -13.35 10.70 -1.51
CA GLY A 104 -13.88 9.34 -1.52
C GLY A 104 -12.75 8.31 -1.62
N GLY A 105 -13.13 7.06 -1.42
CA GLY A 105 -12.21 5.93 -1.37
C GLY A 105 -12.39 5.16 -0.08
N ILE A 106 -12.30 3.82 -0.15
CA ILE A 106 -12.61 2.99 1.01
C ILE A 106 -11.40 2.30 1.64
N GLY A 107 -10.27 2.30 0.97
CA GLY A 107 -9.09 1.63 1.48
C GLY A 107 -8.00 1.49 0.46
N LEU A 108 -7.05 0.60 0.78
CA LEU A 108 -5.94 0.27 -0.09
C LEU A 108 -6.17 -1.07 -0.78
N LEU A 109 -5.89 -1.12 -2.06
CA LEU A 109 -5.76 -2.37 -2.79
C LEU A 109 -4.28 -2.73 -2.80
N ILE A 110 -3.95 -3.96 -2.43
CA ILE A 110 -2.58 -4.40 -2.24
C ILE A 110 -2.35 -5.68 -3.03
N GLU A 111 -1.28 -5.75 -3.80
CA GLU A 111 -0.85 -7.00 -4.42
C GLU A 111 0.38 -7.53 -3.69
N ALA A 112 0.22 -8.68 -3.05
CA ALA A 112 1.30 -9.33 -2.34
C ALA A 112 2.16 -10.14 -3.31
N LYS A 113 3.45 -10.18 -3.05
CA LYS A 113 4.40 -10.90 -3.88
C LYS A 113 4.23 -12.42 -3.79
N ASP A 114 3.89 -12.89 -2.60
CA ASP A 114 3.71 -14.31 -2.32
C ASP A 114 2.79 -14.49 -1.11
N GLU A 115 2.55 -15.75 -0.74
CA GLU A 115 1.64 -16.04 0.36
C GLU A 115 2.14 -15.56 1.71
N ASP A 116 3.44 -15.60 1.96
CA ASP A 116 3.99 -15.12 3.22
C ASP A 116 3.75 -13.62 3.37
N ILE A 117 3.96 -12.87 2.31
CA ILE A 117 3.70 -11.43 2.30
C ILE A 117 2.20 -11.16 2.42
N SER A 118 1.37 -11.97 1.76
CA SER A 118 -0.09 -11.85 1.91
C SER A 118 -0.50 -12.01 3.38
N ARG A 119 0.03 -13.03 4.07
CA ARG A 119 -0.26 -13.24 5.48
C ARG A 119 0.24 -12.08 6.35
N TRP A 120 1.37 -11.49 5.98
CA TRP A 120 1.87 -10.32 6.67
C TRP A 120 0.89 -9.15 6.59
N TYR A 121 0.35 -8.87 5.39
CA TYR A 121 -0.68 -7.84 5.24
C TYR A 121 -1.96 -8.20 5.99
N GLN A 122 -2.33 -9.47 6.01
CA GLN A 122 -3.51 -9.92 6.75
C GLN A 122 -3.36 -9.68 8.26
N SER A 123 -2.15 -9.75 8.78
CA SER A 123 -1.91 -9.46 10.19
C SER A 123 -2.23 -8.01 10.55
N TYR A 124 -2.27 -7.12 9.55
CA TYR A 124 -2.69 -5.73 9.74
C TYR A 124 -4.17 -5.51 9.44
N GLY A 125 -4.89 -6.56 9.09
CA GLY A 125 -6.33 -6.48 8.85
C GLY A 125 -6.72 -6.50 7.37
N ALA A 126 -5.77 -6.69 6.46
CA ALA A 126 -6.09 -6.79 5.04
C ALA A 126 -6.86 -8.08 4.75
N ILE A 127 -7.80 -8.02 3.82
CA ILE A 127 -8.70 -9.12 3.48
C ILE A 127 -8.43 -9.55 2.04
N PRO A 128 -8.07 -10.83 1.80
CA PRO A 128 -7.87 -11.31 0.43
C PRO A 128 -9.18 -11.26 -0.39
N LEU A 129 -9.05 -10.94 -1.66
CA LEU A 129 -10.19 -11.00 -2.57
C LEU A 129 -10.54 -12.45 -2.88
N GLU A 130 -11.82 -12.70 -3.21
CA GLU A 130 -12.25 -14.02 -3.62
C GLU A 130 -11.51 -14.46 -4.87
N ASN A 131 -10.99 -15.68 -4.86
CA ASN A 131 -10.28 -16.30 -5.98
C ASN A 131 -8.99 -15.59 -6.38
N MET A 132 -8.53 -14.62 -5.56
CA MET A 132 -7.30 -13.88 -5.79
C MET A 132 -6.56 -13.70 -4.47
N PRO A 133 -5.96 -14.77 -3.93
CA PRO A 133 -5.42 -14.76 -2.56
C PRO A 133 -4.23 -13.82 -2.35
N LEU A 134 -3.59 -13.37 -3.42
CA LEU A 134 -2.47 -12.43 -3.32
C LEU A 134 -2.89 -10.98 -3.54
N THR A 135 -4.17 -10.74 -3.82
CA THR A 135 -4.72 -9.39 -3.93
C THR A 135 -5.60 -9.14 -2.71
N LEU A 136 -5.31 -8.08 -1.97
CA LEU A 136 -5.98 -7.82 -0.70
C LEU A 136 -6.55 -6.41 -0.66
N ILE A 137 -7.55 -6.22 0.19
CA ILE A 137 -8.10 -4.91 0.52
C ILE A 137 -7.82 -4.62 1.98
N LEU A 138 -7.32 -3.42 2.26
CA LEU A 138 -7.13 -2.94 3.62
C LEU A 138 -8.01 -1.70 3.79
N LEU A 139 -9.12 -1.86 4.50
CA LEU A 139 -10.10 -0.80 4.66
C LEU A 139 -9.60 0.28 5.63
N PHE A 140 -10.00 1.53 5.38
CA PHE A 140 -9.63 2.64 6.27
C PHE A 140 -10.20 2.49 7.67
N ASP A 141 -11.30 1.79 7.84
CA ASP A 141 -11.86 1.51 9.16
C ASP A 141 -10.88 0.79 10.08
N THR A 142 -9.93 0.06 9.50
CA THR A 142 -8.91 -0.64 10.26
C THR A 142 -8.05 0.31 11.10
N ILE A 143 -7.85 1.54 10.61
CA ILE A 143 -7.05 2.54 11.33
C ILE A 143 -7.63 2.87 12.69
N LYS A 144 -8.96 2.83 12.81
CA LYS A 144 -9.63 3.18 14.07
C LYS A 144 -9.28 2.23 15.20
N GLY A 145 -8.78 1.05 14.87
CA GLY A 145 -8.31 0.09 15.85
C GLY A 145 -6.81 0.14 16.13
N LEU A 146 -6.11 1.06 15.51
CA LEU A 146 -4.66 1.18 15.67
C LEU A 146 -4.25 2.25 16.67
#